data_92e977e4931db86df80ee1cc13fde961
#
_entry.id   92e977e4931db86df80ee1cc13fde961
#
_cell.length_a   1.000
_cell.length_b   1.000
_cell.length_c   1.000
_cell.angle_alpha   90.00
_cell.angle_beta   90.00
_cell.angle_gamma   90.00
#
_symmetry.space_group_name_H-M   'P 1'
#
loop_
_entity.id
_entity.type
_entity.pdbx_description
1 polymer ?
#
loop_
_entity_poly.entity_id
_entity_poly.type
_entity_poly.pdbx_seq_one_letter_code
_entity_poly.pdbx_strand_id
1 'polypeptide(L)'
;MIKLQRRCLLILVAVLLLSAQPVAAQSTQDLAKQLSNPVASLISVPMQLNYDKNIGSDDQGERLVLNLQPVVPVELNEEWNLISRTILPVIKQDHVPAGTSSSGTGDIVQSLFFSPQTPGSHGWIWGVGPAFLLPTASDRLLGSEQWGGGFTAVALKQNMGLTYGALMNQVWRLAGDDDRQKYNALFLQPFVSYTTASALTYSLNLESTYNWTTEEWGVPVNVAASQVFRVGNQLLSVGAGLRYWADSNAGTGEGVGFRITLTMLFPR
;
A
#
# COMPACT_ATOMS: atom_id res chain seq x y z
N MET A 1 -23.93 11.60 18.77
CA MET A 1 -23.00 11.12 17.73
C MET A 1 -21.65 10.64 18.27
N ILE A 2 -20.98 11.34 19.18
CA ILE A 2 -19.63 11.00 19.70
C ILE A 2 -19.55 9.65 20.46
N LYS A 3 -20.63 9.19 21.13
CA LYS A 3 -20.66 7.92 21.86
C LYS A 3 -20.70 6.67 20.95
N LEU A 4 -21.21 6.81 19.72
CA LEU A 4 -21.31 5.70 18.77
C LEU A 4 -19.96 5.43 18.09
N GLN A 5 -19.20 6.48 17.76
CA GLN A 5 -17.86 6.37 17.19
C GLN A 5 -16.83 5.71 18.14
N ARG A 6 -16.92 6.00 19.45
CA ARG A 6 -16.06 5.33 20.45
C ARG A 6 -16.34 3.84 20.59
N ARG A 7 -17.59 3.40 20.40
CA ARG A 7 -17.94 1.96 20.46
C ARG A 7 -17.48 1.17 19.22
N CYS A 8 -17.53 1.78 18.03
CA CYS A 8 -17.02 1.14 16.80
C CYS A 8 -15.49 0.99 16.83
N LEU A 9 -14.77 1.98 17.33
CA LEU A 9 -13.31 1.92 17.46
C LEU A 9 -12.86 0.85 18.47
N LEU A 10 -13.59 0.69 19.59
CA LEU A 10 -13.32 -0.32 20.61
C LEU A 10 -13.63 -1.75 20.12
N ILE A 11 -14.63 -1.92 19.27
CA ILE A 11 -14.97 -3.22 18.67
C ILE A 11 -13.92 -3.65 17.66
N LEU A 12 -13.38 -2.72 16.86
CA LEU A 12 -12.31 -3.02 15.89
C LEU A 12 -11.01 -3.44 16.59
N VAL A 13 -10.69 -2.84 17.73
CA VAL A 13 -9.52 -3.21 18.54
C VAL A 13 -9.73 -4.54 19.30
N ALA A 14 -10.96 -4.84 19.73
CA ALA A 14 -11.27 -6.06 20.46
C ALA A 14 -11.25 -7.32 19.58
N VAL A 15 -11.60 -7.23 18.30
CA VAL A 15 -11.55 -8.36 17.35
C VAL A 15 -10.10 -8.77 17.01
N LEU A 16 -9.14 -7.87 17.15
CA LEU A 16 -7.70 -8.13 16.93
C LEU A 16 -7.01 -8.89 18.10
N LEU A 17 -7.68 -9.06 19.23
CA LEU A 17 -7.06 -9.64 20.45
C LEU A 17 -7.41 -11.12 20.71
N LEU A 18 -8.18 -11.79 19.87
CA LEU A 18 -8.84 -13.08 20.22
C LEU A 18 -8.26 -14.34 19.57
N SER A 19 -7.04 -14.35 19.01
CA SER A 19 -6.46 -15.60 18.49
C SER A 19 -4.94 -15.74 18.68
N ALA A 20 -4.46 -15.70 19.93
CA ALA A 20 -3.09 -16.10 20.23
C ALA A 20 -3.02 -17.61 20.50
N GLN A 21 -2.89 -18.40 19.44
CA GLN A 21 -2.39 -19.79 19.56
C GLN A 21 -0.85 -19.74 19.69
N PRO A 22 -0.22 -20.62 20.48
CA PRO A 22 1.24 -20.68 20.55
C PRO A 22 1.79 -21.30 19.26
N VAL A 23 2.03 -20.48 18.27
CA VAL A 23 2.80 -20.83 17.06
C VAL A 23 4.28 -20.78 17.44
N ALA A 24 5.06 -21.77 17.00
CA ALA A 24 6.52 -21.73 17.09
C ALA A 24 7.01 -20.37 16.64
N ALA A 25 7.80 -19.68 17.47
CA ALA A 25 8.17 -18.28 17.25
C ALA A 25 8.91 -18.16 15.91
N GLN A 26 8.25 -17.58 14.90
CA GLN A 26 8.87 -17.27 13.62
C GLN A 26 10.06 -16.35 13.86
N SER A 27 11.17 -16.60 13.14
CA SER A 27 12.33 -15.74 13.24
C SER A 27 12.01 -14.33 12.70
N THR A 28 12.67 -13.30 13.23
CA THR A 28 12.52 -11.92 12.72
C THR A 28 12.92 -11.84 11.26
N GLN A 29 13.85 -12.68 10.80
CA GLN A 29 14.23 -12.78 9.39
C GLN A 29 13.07 -13.31 8.52
N ASP A 30 12.36 -14.36 8.97
CA ASP A 30 11.25 -14.93 8.21
C ASP A 30 10.09 -13.94 8.13
N LEU A 31 9.81 -13.20 9.21
CA LEU A 31 8.83 -12.13 9.22
C LEU A 31 9.21 -10.98 8.29
N ALA A 32 10.48 -10.60 8.23
CA ALA A 32 10.97 -9.59 7.30
C ALA A 32 10.82 -10.04 5.83
N LYS A 33 11.06 -11.33 5.53
CA LYS A 33 10.79 -11.90 4.20
C LYS A 33 9.31 -11.90 3.87
N GLN A 34 8.45 -12.26 4.84
CA GLN A 34 6.99 -12.24 4.63
C GLN A 34 6.48 -10.82 4.34
N LEU A 35 7.02 -9.78 5.01
CA LEU A 35 6.68 -8.37 4.70
C LEU A 35 7.01 -7.96 3.27
N SER A 36 7.99 -8.61 2.64
CA SER A 36 8.32 -8.37 1.23
C SER A 36 7.39 -9.07 0.24
N ASN A 37 6.42 -9.86 0.74
CA ASN A 37 5.42 -10.59 -0.05
C ASN A 37 4.03 -9.98 0.15
N PRO A 38 3.44 -9.30 -0.86
CA PRO A 38 2.12 -8.67 -0.75
C PRO A 38 0.95 -9.62 -0.47
N VAL A 39 1.14 -10.91 -0.67
CA VAL A 39 0.11 -11.95 -0.45
C VAL A 39 0.53 -12.98 0.61
N ALA A 40 1.42 -12.59 1.54
CA ALA A 40 1.82 -13.42 2.66
C ALA A 40 0.66 -13.69 3.64
N SER A 41 0.71 -14.85 4.31
CA SER A 41 -0.22 -15.19 5.39
C SER A 41 0.15 -14.49 6.72
N LEU A 42 0.45 -13.21 6.66
CA LEU A 42 0.84 -12.36 7.79
C LEU A 42 -0.09 -11.15 7.89
N ILE A 43 -0.74 -10.98 9.04
CA ILE A 43 -1.46 -9.73 9.30
C ILE A 43 -0.43 -8.63 9.55
N SER A 44 -0.50 -7.58 8.75
CA SER A 44 0.38 -6.42 8.88
C SER A 44 -0.39 -5.12 8.69
N VAL A 45 0.06 -4.08 9.37
CA VAL A 45 -0.51 -2.73 9.26
C VAL A 45 0.62 -1.75 8.97
N PRO A 46 1.03 -1.62 7.70
CA PRO A 46 1.97 -0.58 7.28
C PRO A 46 1.34 0.81 7.38
N MET A 47 2.07 1.73 8.00
CA MET A 47 1.85 3.16 8.02
C MET A 47 3.00 3.79 7.24
N GLN A 48 2.72 4.22 6.00
CA GLN A 48 3.73 4.72 5.08
C GLN A 48 3.55 6.20 4.83
N LEU A 49 4.46 7.00 5.34
CA LEU A 49 4.52 8.45 5.13
C LEU A 49 5.40 8.75 3.92
N ASN A 50 4.83 9.45 2.93
CA ASN A 50 5.54 9.96 1.76
C ASN A 50 5.49 11.48 1.78
N TYR A 51 6.60 12.12 1.45
CA TYR A 51 6.68 13.55 1.19
C TYR A 51 7.16 13.76 -0.23
N ASP A 52 6.36 14.47 -1.01
CA ASP A 52 6.63 14.87 -2.37
C ASP A 52 6.58 16.41 -2.47
N LYS A 53 7.42 16.99 -3.31
CA LYS A 53 7.53 18.42 -3.55
C LYS A 53 7.59 18.73 -5.04
N ASN A 54 7.62 20.03 -5.37
CA ASN A 54 7.65 20.54 -6.73
C ASN A 54 6.46 19.99 -7.55
N ILE A 55 5.23 20.09 -6.98
CA ILE A 55 4.00 19.66 -7.62
C ILE A 55 3.38 20.86 -8.33
N GLY A 56 2.84 20.62 -9.53
CA GLY A 56 2.19 21.65 -10.32
C GLY A 56 3.12 22.35 -11.29
N SER A 57 2.55 23.21 -12.13
CA SER A 57 3.28 23.88 -13.21
C SER A 57 4.26 24.96 -12.75
N ASP A 58 4.18 25.39 -11.51
CA ASP A 58 5.03 26.40 -10.88
C ASP A 58 6.04 25.81 -9.87
N ASP A 59 6.06 24.48 -9.72
CA ASP A 59 6.95 23.70 -8.83
C ASP A 59 6.88 24.12 -7.34
N GLN A 60 5.79 24.76 -6.92
CA GLN A 60 5.62 25.25 -5.54
C GLN A 60 4.78 24.30 -4.66
N GLY A 61 4.12 23.33 -5.27
CA GLY A 61 3.25 22.40 -4.55
C GLY A 61 4.03 21.40 -3.72
N GLU A 62 3.50 21.11 -2.53
CA GLU A 62 4.01 20.09 -1.61
C GLU A 62 2.89 19.17 -1.16
N ARG A 63 3.21 17.89 -0.96
CA ARG A 63 2.24 16.90 -0.49
C ARG A 63 2.86 15.93 0.50
N LEU A 64 2.21 15.77 1.63
CA LEU A 64 2.48 14.74 2.63
C LEU A 64 1.33 13.74 2.62
N VAL A 65 1.63 12.46 2.40
CA VAL A 65 0.64 11.38 2.37
C VAL A 65 1.00 10.31 3.37
N LEU A 66 0.16 10.08 4.36
CA LEU A 66 0.22 8.91 5.23
C LEU A 66 -0.75 7.85 4.71
N ASN A 67 -0.22 6.79 4.10
CA ASN A 67 -1.01 5.63 3.71
C ASN A 67 -1.12 4.63 4.86
N LEU A 68 -2.32 4.38 5.35
CA LEU A 68 -2.63 3.26 6.23
C LEU A 68 -2.98 2.07 5.35
N GLN A 69 -2.19 0.97 5.44
CA GLN A 69 -2.28 -0.13 4.47
C GLN A 69 -2.49 -1.50 5.16
N PRO A 70 -3.56 -1.74 5.93
CA PRO A 70 -3.79 -3.05 6.53
C PRO A 70 -3.87 -4.15 5.47
N VAL A 71 -3.13 -5.24 5.72
CA VAL A 71 -3.16 -6.49 4.96
C VAL A 71 -3.63 -7.58 5.89
N VAL A 72 -4.76 -8.20 5.54
CA VAL A 72 -5.42 -9.23 6.35
C VAL A 72 -5.63 -10.47 5.48
N PRO A 73 -4.85 -11.54 5.71
CA PRO A 73 -5.11 -12.83 5.09
C PRO A 73 -6.30 -13.52 5.78
N VAL A 74 -7.18 -14.11 5.00
CA VAL A 74 -8.29 -14.95 5.42
C VAL A 74 -8.13 -16.30 4.75
N GLU A 75 -8.02 -17.37 5.54
CA GLU A 75 -7.99 -18.72 5.02
C GLU A 75 -9.40 -19.10 4.53
N LEU A 76 -9.53 -19.45 3.26
CA LEU A 76 -10.80 -19.90 2.66
C LEU A 76 -10.94 -21.42 2.78
N ASN A 77 -9.86 -22.14 2.57
CA ASN A 77 -9.75 -23.59 2.71
C ASN A 77 -8.25 -23.96 2.74
N GLU A 78 -7.92 -25.26 2.75
CA GLU A 78 -6.55 -25.78 2.82
C GLU A 78 -5.66 -25.37 1.59
N GLU A 79 -6.25 -24.92 0.50
CA GLU A 79 -5.54 -24.59 -0.74
C GLU A 79 -5.47 -23.10 -1.01
N TRP A 80 -6.42 -22.29 -0.50
CA TRP A 80 -6.62 -20.89 -0.90
C TRP A 80 -6.73 -19.93 0.28
N ASN A 81 -6.05 -18.81 0.15
CA ASN A 81 -6.23 -17.62 0.98
C ASN A 81 -6.91 -16.50 0.18
N LEU A 82 -7.72 -15.71 0.87
CA LEU A 82 -8.15 -14.39 0.44
C LEU A 82 -7.32 -13.34 1.19
N ILE A 83 -6.53 -12.54 0.48
CA ILE A 83 -5.75 -11.46 1.07
C ILE A 83 -6.49 -10.15 0.81
N SER A 84 -6.99 -9.53 1.88
CA SER A 84 -7.61 -8.20 1.84
C SER A 84 -6.53 -7.15 2.09
N ARG A 85 -6.30 -6.26 1.12
CA ARG A 85 -5.40 -5.12 1.23
C ARG A 85 -6.19 -3.85 1.02
N THR A 86 -6.24 -3.01 2.05
CA THR A 86 -6.86 -1.69 2.01
C THR A 86 -5.76 -0.63 1.99
N ILE A 87 -5.92 0.41 1.21
CA ILE A 87 -5.06 1.61 1.27
C ILE A 87 -5.97 2.79 1.57
N LEU A 88 -5.80 3.39 2.75
CA LEU A 88 -6.46 4.61 3.17
C LEU A 88 -5.42 5.73 3.24
N PRO A 89 -5.43 6.70 2.32
CA PRO A 89 -4.54 7.84 2.37
C PRO A 89 -5.10 8.93 3.30
N VAL A 90 -4.23 9.48 4.14
CA VAL A 90 -4.43 10.74 4.86
C VAL A 90 -3.48 11.75 4.26
N ILE A 91 -4.01 12.81 3.69
CA ILE A 91 -3.29 13.73 2.82
C ILE A 91 -3.26 15.12 3.46
N LYS A 92 -2.11 15.76 3.40
CA LYS A 92 -1.95 17.20 3.58
C LYS A 92 -1.19 17.71 2.37
N GLN A 93 -1.78 18.67 1.66
CA GLN A 93 -1.15 19.30 0.51
C GLN A 93 -1.28 20.81 0.58
N ASP A 94 -0.27 21.47 0.09
CA ASP A 94 -0.20 22.91 -0.04
C ASP A 94 0.18 23.28 -1.48
N HIS A 95 -0.45 24.32 -2.02
CA HIS A 95 -0.26 24.73 -3.40
C HIS A 95 -0.61 23.66 -4.47
N VAL A 96 -1.51 22.75 -4.14
CA VAL A 96 -1.97 21.67 -5.03
C VAL A 96 -3.51 21.62 -5.08
N PRO A 97 -4.16 22.18 -6.12
CA PRO A 97 -3.64 23.09 -7.17
C PRO A 97 -3.07 24.40 -6.63
N ALA A 98 -2.35 25.15 -7.49
CA ALA A 98 -1.74 26.43 -7.13
C ALA A 98 -2.72 27.37 -6.38
N GLY A 99 -2.24 27.96 -5.27
CA GLY A 99 -3.02 28.86 -4.42
C GLY A 99 -4.06 28.19 -3.51
N THR A 100 -4.07 26.85 -3.41
CA THR A 100 -4.97 26.11 -2.53
C THR A 100 -4.20 25.28 -1.50
N SER A 101 -4.81 25.03 -0.35
CA SER A 101 -4.32 24.10 0.67
C SER A 101 -5.47 23.21 1.10
N SER A 102 -5.21 21.91 1.22
CA SER A 102 -6.23 20.96 1.70
C SER A 102 -5.63 19.86 2.55
N SER A 103 -6.43 19.32 3.47
CA SER A 103 -6.03 18.20 4.30
C SER A 103 -7.23 17.34 4.67
N GLY A 104 -7.04 16.02 4.71
CA GLY A 104 -8.10 15.07 5.03
C GLY A 104 -7.79 13.67 4.56
N THR A 105 -8.83 12.85 4.43
CA THR A 105 -8.72 11.52 3.84
C THR A 105 -8.88 11.59 2.32
N GLY A 106 -8.17 10.73 1.62
CA GLY A 106 -8.39 10.47 0.19
C GLY A 106 -9.33 9.29 -0.05
N ASP A 107 -9.43 8.88 -1.30
CA ASP A 107 -10.20 7.72 -1.71
C ASP A 107 -9.52 6.41 -1.27
N ILE A 108 -10.31 5.49 -0.75
CA ILE A 108 -9.81 4.16 -0.37
C ILE A 108 -9.66 3.30 -1.63
N VAL A 109 -8.51 2.63 -1.73
CA VAL A 109 -8.31 1.52 -2.66
C VAL A 109 -8.39 0.21 -1.89
N GLN A 110 -9.30 -0.67 -2.30
CA GLN A 110 -9.48 -2.00 -1.75
C GLN A 110 -9.12 -3.05 -2.79
N SER A 111 -8.13 -3.91 -2.50
CA SER A 111 -7.74 -5.05 -3.33
C SER A 111 -8.00 -6.36 -2.58
N LEU A 112 -8.55 -7.33 -3.28
CA LEU A 112 -8.80 -8.67 -2.76
C LEU A 112 -8.05 -9.67 -3.65
N PHE A 113 -7.03 -10.34 -3.10
CA PHE A 113 -6.25 -11.33 -3.84
C PHE A 113 -6.65 -12.74 -3.42
N PHE A 114 -7.13 -13.54 -4.35
CA PHE A 114 -7.17 -14.99 -4.20
C PHE A 114 -5.78 -15.53 -4.51
N SER A 115 -5.14 -16.16 -3.54
CA SER A 115 -3.77 -16.65 -3.61
C SER A 115 -3.69 -18.09 -3.11
N PRO A 116 -3.03 -19.02 -3.84
CA PRO A 116 -2.75 -20.33 -3.32
C PRO A 116 -1.92 -20.28 -2.03
N GLN A 117 -2.20 -21.18 -1.07
CA GLN A 117 -1.41 -21.25 0.18
C GLN A 117 0.01 -21.75 -0.06
N THR A 118 0.21 -22.57 -1.08
CA THR A 118 1.52 -23.09 -1.45
C THR A 118 2.01 -22.48 -2.77
N PRO A 119 3.30 -22.18 -2.88
CA PRO A 119 3.86 -21.71 -4.14
C PRO A 119 3.59 -22.71 -5.27
N GLY A 120 3.29 -22.18 -6.45
CA GLY A 120 3.08 -22.94 -7.66
C GLY A 120 4.37 -23.56 -8.21
N SER A 121 4.31 -24.11 -9.44
CA SER A 121 5.46 -24.68 -10.12
C SER A 121 6.62 -23.69 -10.16
N HIS A 122 7.85 -24.20 -9.95
CA HIS A 122 9.08 -23.39 -9.90
C HIS A 122 9.12 -22.32 -8.80
N GLY A 123 8.30 -22.44 -7.74
CA GLY A 123 8.33 -21.54 -6.57
C GLY A 123 7.71 -20.15 -6.80
N TRP A 124 6.82 -20.00 -7.80
CA TRP A 124 6.05 -18.76 -7.98
C TRP A 124 4.94 -18.64 -6.95
N ILE A 125 4.92 -17.50 -6.27
CA ILE A 125 3.81 -17.04 -5.41
C ILE A 125 3.02 -16.03 -6.23
N TRP A 126 1.69 -16.16 -6.25
CA TRP A 126 0.84 -15.28 -7.03
C TRP A 126 -0.53 -15.09 -6.40
N GLY A 127 -1.22 -14.05 -6.79
CA GLY A 127 -2.60 -13.80 -6.42
C GLY A 127 -3.27 -12.88 -7.43
N VAL A 128 -4.57 -13.09 -7.64
CA VAL A 128 -5.40 -12.29 -8.54
C VAL A 128 -6.77 -12.04 -7.90
N GLY A 129 -7.43 -10.98 -8.28
CA GLY A 129 -8.79 -10.72 -7.84
C GLY A 129 -9.29 -9.32 -8.16
N PRO A 130 -10.43 -8.90 -7.59
CA PRO A 130 -11.00 -7.59 -7.84
C PRO A 130 -10.26 -6.48 -7.09
N ALA A 131 -10.28 -5.28 -7.67
CA ALA A 131 -9.83 -4.04 -7.06
C ALA A 131 -10.95 -2.99 -7.16
N PHE A 132 -11.10 -2.18 -6.11
CA PHE A 132 -12.14 -1.17 -6.00
C PHE A 132 -11.53 0.16 -5.57
N LEU A 133 -12.03 1.26 -6.14
CA LEU A 133 -11.84 2.62 -5.67
C LEU A 133 -13.14 3.09 -5.02
N LEU A 134 -13.07 3.54 -3.77
CA LEU A 134 -14.21 4.00 -2.99
C LEU A 134 -14.10 5.51 -2.78
N PRO A 135 -15.13 6.31 -3.14
CA PRO A 135 -15.10 7.77 -3.02
C PRO A 135 -15.27 8.21 -1.55
N THR A 136 -14.24 8.00 -0.76
CA THR A 136 -14.22 8.27 0.68
C THR A 136 -13.45 9.52 1.05
N ALA A 137 -12.96 10.25 0.06
CA ALA A 137 -12.24 11.50 0.28
C ALA A 137 -13.11 12.51 1.06
N SER A 138 -12.50 13.20 2.01
CA SER A 138 -13.18 14.20 2.83
C SER A 138 -13.29 15.57 2.14
N ASP A 139 -12.59 15.75 1.01
CA ASP A 139 -12.55 16.99 0.24
C ASP A 139 -12.40 16.67 -1.25
N ARG A 140 -13.01 17.49 -2.13
CA ARG A 140 -12.96 17.34 -3.60
C ARG A 140 -11.55 17.36 -4.16
N LEU A 141 -10.61 18.06 -3.53
CA LEU A 141 -9.22 18.15 -3.96
C LEU A 141 -8.40 16.90 -3.59
N LEU A 142 -8.96 16.02 -2.74
CA LEU A 142 -8.26 14.84 -2.20
C LEU A 142 -8.78 13.52 -2.78
N GLY A 143 -9.82 13.56 -3.62
CA GLY A 143 -10.43 12.36 -4.20
C GLY A 143 -11.03 12.55 -5.57
N SER A 144 -11.51 11.45 -6.12
CA SER A 144 -12.09 11.38 -7.46
C SER A 144 -13.59 11.66 -7.49
N GLU A 145 -14.30 11.51 -6.36
CA GLU A 145 -15.77 11.52 -6.25
C GLU A 145 -16.43 10.43 -7.14
N GLN A 146 -15.68 9.36 -7.45
CA GLN A 146 -16.11 8.28 -8.34
C GLN A 146 -15.87 6.92 -7.70
N TRP A 147 -16.84 6.02 -7.89
CA TRP A 147 -16.67 4.59 -7.65
C TRP A 147 -15.90 3.98 -8.79
N GLY A 148 -14.85 3.23 -8.46
CA GLY A 148 -14.09 2.47 -9.43
C GLY A 148 -14.12 0.98 -9.16
N GLY A 149 -14.01 0.19 -10.21
CA GLY A 149 -13.87 -1.25 -10.15
C GLY A 149 -12.92 -1.75 -11.22
N GLY A 150 -12.28 -2.87 -10.93
CA GLY A 150 -11.32 -3.45 -11.83
C GLY A 150 -10.69 -4.71 -11.26
N PHE A 151 -9.44 -4.96 -11.58
CA PHE A 151 -8.74 -6.15 -11.12
C PHE A 151 -7.35 -5.82 -10.59
N THR A 152 -6.85 -6.71 -9.76
CA THR A 152 -5.50 -6.71 -9.22
C THR A 152 -4.82 -8.05 -9.48
N ALA A 153 -3.51 -8.02 -9.67
CA ALA A 153 -2.68 -9.22 -9.81
C ALA A 153 -1.30 -8.98 -9.18
N VAL A 154 -0.72 -10.05 -8.65
CA VAL A 154 0.65 -10.07 -8.16
C VAL A 154 1.30 -11.39 -8.51
N ALA A 155 2.59 -11.34 -8.86
CA ALA A 155 3.42 -12.53 -9.00
C ALA A 155 4.83 -12.22 -8.50
N LEU A 156 5.41 -13.14 -7.72
CA LEU A 156 6.74 -12.95 -7.13
C LEU A 156 7.44 -14.29 -6.87
N LYS A 157 8.75 -14.19 -6.63
CA LYS A 157 9.58 -15.28 -6.09
C LYS A 157 10.36 -14.84 -4.88
N GLN A 158 10.56 -15.78 -3.97
CA GLN A 158 11.41 -15.61 -2.77
C GLN A 158 12.47 -16.73 -2.75
N ASN A 159 13.74 -16.36 -2.70
CA ASN A 159 14.84 -17.28 -2.63
C ASN A 159 16.02 -16.69 -1.83
N MET A 160 16.53 -17.40 -0.81
CA MET A 160 17.72 -17.04 0.00
C MET A 160 17.77 -15.55 0.43
N GLY A 161 16.62 -14.98 0.85
CA GLY A 161 16.51 -13.57 1.24
C GLY A 161 16.18 -12.62 0.10
N LEU A 162 16.37 -12.99 -1.15
CA LEU A 162 15.95 -12.22 -2.32
C LEU A 162 14.45 -12.41 -2.56
N THR A 163 13.71 -11.33 -2.71
CA THR A 163 12.31 -11.29 -3.16
C THR A 163 12.23 -10.39 -4.38
N TYR A 164 11.59 -10.84 -5.44
CA TYR A 164 11.34 -10.01 -6.63
C TYR A 164 10.02 -10.39 -7.28
N GLY A 165 9.38 -9.41 -7.88
CA GLY A 165 8.08 -9.60 -8.50
C GLY A 165 7.47 -8.30 -9.01
N ALA A 166 6.19 -8.38 -9.34
CA ALA A 166 5.40 -7.22 -9.69
C ALA A 166 3.95 -7.36 -9.20
N LEU A 167 3.37 -6.22 -8.82
CA LEU A 167 1.96 -6.07 -8.50
C LEU A 167 1.36 -5.08 -9.49
N MET A 168 0.12 -5.30 -9.90
CA MET A 168 -0.62 -4.37 -10.73
C MET A 168 -2.09 -4.25 -10.29
N ASN A 169 -2.67 -3.07 -10.50
CA ASN A 169 -4.11 -2.83 -10.42
C ASN A 169 -4.53 -2.06 -11.67
N GLN A 170 -5.62 -2.49 -12.31
CA GLN A 170 -6.33 -1.69 -13.30
C GLN A 170 -7.70 -1.38 -12.74
N VAL A 171 -8.06 -0.08 -12.69
CA VAL A 171 -9.34 0.37 -12.16
C VAL A 171 -9.97 1.36 -13.12
N TRP A 172 -11.26 1.15 -13.43
CA TRP A 172 -12.09 2.01 -14.26
C TRP A 172 -13.22 2.61 -13.44
N ARG A 173 -13.67 3.81 -13.84
CA ARG A 173 -14.89 4.41 -13.30
C ARG A 173 -16.11 3.51 -13.54
N LEU A 174 -16.88 3.27 -12.49
CA LEU A 174 -18.19 2.58 -12.56
C LEU A 174 -19.35 3.57 -12.45
N ALA A 175 -19.25 4.53 -11.51
CA ALA A 175 -20.29 5.52 -11.22
C ALA A 175 -19.65 6.73 -10.52
N GLY A 176 -20.44 7.77 -10.26
CA GLY A 176 -20.02 8.96 -9.51
C GLY A 176 -20.20 10.24 -10.30
N ASP A 177 -19.54 11.32 -9.88
CA ASP A 177 -19.67 12.66 -10.42
C ASP A 177 -19.28 12.70 -11.91
N ASP A 178 -20.19 13.12 -12.78
CA ASP A 178 -20.00 13.22 -14.23
C ASP A 178 -19.22 14.47 -14.64
N ASP A 179 -19.15 15.48 -13.78
CA ASP A 179 -18.37 16.71 -14.01
C ASP A 179 -16.87 16.50 -13.72
N ARG A 180 -16.52 15.35 -13.15
CA ARG A 180 -15.13 14.95 -12.88
C ARG A 180 -14.55 14.19 -14.05
N GLN A 181 -13.25 14.37 -14.27
CA GLN A 181 -12.49 13.54 -15.21
C GLN A 181 -12.63 12.05 -14.85
N LYS A 182 -13.01 11.23 -15.86
CA LYS A 182 -13.25 9.80 -15.64
C LYS A 182 -12.00 9.10 -15.12
N TYR A 183 -12.13 8.47 -13.97
CA TYR A 183 -11.07 7.65 -13.40
C TYR A 183 -10.81 6.42 -14.28
N ASN A 184 -9.62 6.30 -14.79
CA ASN A 184 -9.14 5.13 -15.52
C ASN A 184 -7.62 5.07 -15.37
N ALA A 185 -7.14 4.19 -14.49
CA ALA A 185 -5.73 4.15 -14.13
C ALA A 185 -5.20 2.72 -13.99
N LEU A 186 -4.00 2.53 -14.54
CA LEU A 186 -3.17 1.35 -14.32
C LEU A 186 -2.09 1.70 -13.29
N PHE A 187 -2.08 1.00 -12.17
CA PHE A 187 -0.97 1.00 -11.23
C PHE A 187 -0.09 -0.21 -11.50
N LEU A 188 1.23 -0.01 -11.62
CA LEU A 188 2.22 -1.05 -11.83
C LEU A 188 3.38 -0.87 -10.86
N GLN A 189 3.65 -1.91 -10.06
CA GLN A 189 4.68 -1.91 -9.03
C GLN A 189 5.61 -3.11 -9.20
N PRO A 190 6.64 -3.06 -10.08
CA PRO A 190 7.75 -3.99 -10.02
C PRO A 190 8.59 -3.70 -8.76
N PHE A 191 9.07 -4.76 -8.12
CA PHE A 191 9.85 -4.63 -6.89
C PHE A 191 10.92 -5.71 -6.77
N VAL A 192 12.00 -5.36 -6.07
CA VAL A 192 13.03 -6.28 -5.61
C VAL A 192 13.44 -5.89 -4.20
N SER A 193 13.68 -6.88 -3.35
CA SER A 193 14.21 -6.67 -2.01
C SER A 193 15.17 -7.78 -1.62
N TYR A 194 16.10 -7.46 -0.72
CA TYR A 194 17.02 -8.42 -0.12
C TYR A 194 16.97 -8.30 1.40
N THR A 195 16.60 -9.41 2.06
CA THR A 195 16.52 -9.51 3.52
C THR A 195 17.73 -10.29 4.05
N THR A 196 18.52 -9.62 4.88
CA THR A 196 19.70 -10.20 5.54
C THR A 196 19.32 -11.15 6.67
N ALA A 197 20.29 -11.91 7.16
CA ALA A 197 20.11 -12.78 8.34
C ALA A 197 19.74 -12.00 9.61
N SER A 198 20.12 -10.71 9.70
CA SER A 198 19.75 -9.81 10.81
C SER A 198 18.37 -9.18 10.66
N ALA A 199 17.56 -9.62 9.69
CA ALA A 199 16.23 -9.05 9.38
C ALA A 199 16.25 -7.59 8.89
N LEU A 200 17.40 -7.09 8.42
CA LEU A 200 17.50 -5.85 7.67
C LEU A 200 17.14 -6.11 6.21
N THR A 201 16.20 -5.34 5.66
CA THR A 201 15.74 -5.47 4.28
C THR A 201 16.06 -4.21 3.51
N TYR A 202 16.75 -4.36 2.39
CA TYR A 202 16.91 -3.33 1.36
C TYR A 202 15.88 -3.56 0.27
N SER A 203 15.23 -2.51 -0.20
CA SER A 203 14.19 -2.59 -1.22
C SER A 203 14.34 -1.52 -2.29
N LEU A 204 13.99 -1.90 -3.51
CA LEU A 204 13.80 -1.01 -4.66
C LEU A 204 12.44 -1.35 -5.26
N ASN A 205 11.59 -0.36 -5.48
CA ASN A 205 10.35 -0.53 -6.23
C ASN A 205 10.01 0.72 -7.04
N LEU A 206 9.18 0.50 -8.07
CA LEU A 206 8.52 1.56 -8.81
C LEU A 206 7.02 1.48 -8.49
N GLU A 207 6.40 2.60 -8.17
CA GLU A 207 4.95 2.70 -7.94
C GLU A 207 4.32 3.52 -9.07
N SER A 208 4.48 3.02 -10.29
CA SER A 208 4.10 3.72 -11.50
C SER A 208 2.59 3.72 -11.68
N THR A 209 2.03 4.88 -12.02
CA THR A 209 0.62 5.01 -12.38
C THR A 209 0.50 5.60 -13.79
N TYR A 210 -0.23 4.91 -14.66
CA TYR A 210 -0.62 5.42 -15.96
C TYR A 210 -2.10 5.82 -15.93
N ASN A 211 -2.37 7.08 -16.22
CA ASN A 211 -3.72 7.60 -16.37
C ASN A 211 -4.13 7.52 -17.85
N TRP A 212 -5.05 6.60 -18.17
CA TRP A 212 -5.54 6.40 -19.53
C TRP A 212 -6.36 7.59 -20.07
N THR A 213 -6.87 8.46 -19.20
CA THR A 213 -7.69 9.60 -19.59
C THR A 213 -6.84 10.80 -19.97
N THR A 214 -5.69 11.01 -19.28
CA THR A 214 -4.72 12.07 -19.63
C THR A 214 -3.57 11.56 -20.48
N GLU A 215 -3.43 10.23 -20.61
CA GLU A 215 -2.32 9.56 -21.30
C GLU A 215 -0.94 9.89 -20.68
N GLU A 216 -0.92 10.07 -19.35
CA GLU A 216 0.27 10.49 -18.61
C GLU A 216 0.73 9.41 -17.64
N TRP A 217 2.04 9.30 -17.48
CA TRP A 217 2.68 8.51 -16.43
C TRP A 217 3.03 9.37 -15.21
N GLY A 218 3.03 8.71 -14.03
CA GLY A 218 3.72 9.16 -12.85
C GLY A 218 4.58 7.99 -12.34
N VAL A 219 5.90 8.14 -12.33
CA VAL A 219 6.85 7.04 -12.11
C VAL A 219 7.79 7.36 -10.94
N PRO A 220 7.37 7.17 -9.69
CA PRO A 220 8.27 7.27 -8.55
C PRO A 220 9.08 5.99 -8.38
N VAL A 221 10.39 6.15 -8.28
CA VAL A 221 11.37 5.11 -7.93
C VAL A 221 11.68 5.24 -6.44
N ASN A 222 11.47 4.18 -5.68
CA ASN A 222 11.68 4.17 -4.23
C ASN A 222 12.82 3.23 -3.86
N VAL A 223 13.80 3.73 -3.11
CA VAL A 223 14.88 2.95 -2.50
C VAL A 223 14.78 3.10 -0.99
N ALA A 224 14.70 2.00 -0.26
CA ALA A 224 14.52 2.04 1.18
C ALA A 224 15.31 0.93 1.89
N ALA A 225 15.55 1.15 3.18
CA ALA A 225 16.00 0.11 4.11
C ALA A 225 15.02 0.03 5.27
N SER A 226 14.72 -1.18 5.75
CA SER A 226 13.83 -1.42 6.88
C SER A 226 14.36 -2.51 7.78
N GLN A 227 14.08 -2.43 9.07
CA GLN A 227 14.50 -3.38 10.09
C GLN A 227 13.30 -3.90 10.87
N VAL A 228 13.17 -5.23 10.97
CA VAL A 228 12.22 -5.87 11.87
C VAL A 228 12.85 -6.06 13.23
N PHE A 229 12.13 -5.70 14.28
CA PHE A 229 12.54 -5.87 15.67
C PHE A 229 11.32 -6.04 16.58
N ARG A 230 11.57 -6.39 17.84
CA ARG A 230 10.54 -6.60 18.86
C ARG A 230 10.62 -5.55 19.95
N VAL A 231 9.47 -5.00 20.32
CA VAL A 231 9.32 -4.11 21.49
C VAL A 231 8.28 -4.74 22.42
N GLY A 232 8.72 -5.27 23.53
CA GLY A 232 7.87 -6.09 24.39
C GLY A 232 7.33 -7.30 23.61
N ASN A 233 6.01 -7.42 23.53
CA ASN A 233 5.34 -8.49 22.79
C ASN A 233 5.00 -8.11 21.35
N GLN A 234 5.19 -6.85 20.97
CA GLN A 234 4.85 -6.35 19.63
C GLN A 234 6.03 -6.47 18.69
N LEU A 235 5.78 -7.04 17.51
CA LEU A 235 6.71 -7.03 16.38
C LEU A 235 6.46 -5.79 15.52
N LEU A 236 7.53 -5.11 15.22
CA LEU A 236 7.53 -3.86 14.42
C LEU A 236 8.56 -3.94 13.30
N SER A 237 8.29 -3.25 12.21
CA SER A 237 9.29 -2.91 11.20
C SER A 237 9.33 -1.39 11.05
N VAL A 238 10.53 -0.81 11.09
CA VAL A 238 10.76 0.61 10.78
C VAL A 238 11.63 0.70 9.54
N GLY A 239 11.25 1.55 8.61
CA GLY A 239 11.99 1.78 7.38
C GLY A 239 12.06 3.26 7.03
N ALA A 240 13.12 3.59 6.30
CA ALA A 240 13.30 4.92 5.70
C ALA A 240 13.88 4.77 4.30
N GLY A 241 13.56 5.72 3.42
CA GLY A 241 14.01 5.68 2.04
C GLY A 241 13.86 7.01 1.32
N LEU A 242 14.41 7.00 0.11
CA LEU A 242 14.28 8.09 -0.85
C LEU A 242 13.26 7.68 -1.91
N ARG A 243 12.55 8.69 -2.41
CA ARG A 243 11.58 8.60 -3.49
C ARG A 243 11.99 9.59 -4.57
N TYR A 244 12.24 9.10 -5.78
CA TYR A 244 12.63 9.94 -6.92
C TYR A 244 11.60 9.80 -8.02
N TRP A 245 11.06 10.91 -8.51
CA TRP A 245 10.15 10.95 -9.64
C TRP A 245 10.94 10.90 -10.94
N ALA A 246 10.96 9.73 -11.58
CA ALA A 246 11.62 9.52 -12.88
C ALA A 246 10.77 10.01 -14.05
N ASP A 247 9.44 10.02 -13.87
CA ASP A 247 8.47 10.64 -14.75
C ASP A 247 7.35 11.24 -13.88
N SER A 248 6.90 12.44 -14.21
CA SER A 248 5.95 13.21 -13.40
C SER A 248 4.93 13.92 -14.30
N ASN A 249 3.74 14.17 -13.73
CA ASN A 249 2.69 14.95 -14.34
C ASN A 249 2.23 16.05 -13.38
N ALA A 250 1.32 16.92 -13.81
CA ALA A 250 0.88 18.07 -13.03
C ALA A 250 0.31 17.71 -11.62
N GLY A 251 -0.10 16.47 -11.42
CA GLY A 251 -0.63 15.98 -10.12
C GLY A 251 0.39 15.24 -9.24
N THR A 252 1.62 15.06 -9.71
CA THR A 252 2.68 14.31 -9.02
C THR A 252 3.85 15.22 -8.63
N GLY A 253 4.72 14.76 -7.74
CA GLY A 253 5.93 15.49 -7.37
C GLY A 253 6.99 15.45 -8.47
N GLU A 254 8.01 16.28 -8.34
CA GLU A 254 9.20 16.26 -9.16
C GLU A 254 10.46 16.18 -8.30
N GLY A 255 11.50 15.49 -8.82
CA GLY A 255 12.77 15.33 -8.12
C GLY A 255 12.71 14.35 -6.95
N VAL A 256 13.34 14.70 -5.83
CA VAL A 256 13.53 13.81 -4.69
C VAL A 256 12.57 14.14 -3.56
N GLY A 257 11.82 13.15 -3.14
CA GLY A 257 11.05 13.10 -1.91
C GLY A 257 11.62 12.08 -0.92
N PHE A 258 10.94 11.85 0.19
CA PHE A 258 11.33 10.83 1.16
C PHE A 258 10.15 9.97 1.61
N ARG A 259 10.49 8.80 2.15
CA ARG A 259 9.55 7.83 2.71
C ARG A 259 9.98 7.37 4.08
N ILE A 260 9.03 7.32 5.01
CA ILE A 260 9.19 6.64 6.31
C ILE A 260 8.07 5.62 6.42
N THR A 261 8.39 4.42 6.89
CA THR A 261 7.40 3.36 7.09
C THR A 261 7.51 2.78 8.49
N LEU A 262 6.39 2.68 9.18
CA LEU A 262 6.23 1.91 10.40
C LEU A 262 5.21 0.81 10.14
N THR A 263 5.57 -0.45 10.37
CA THR A 263 4.66 -1.58 10.19
C THR A 263 4.48 -2.34 11.49
N MET A 264 3.25 -2.52 11.92
CA MET A 264 2.90 -3.45 12.98
C MET A 264 2.65 -4.83 12.39
N LEU A 265 3.23 -5.88 12.98
CA LEU A 265 3.11 -7.27 12.55
C LEU A 265 2.38 -8.08 13.61
N PHE A 266 1.46 -8.93 13.15
CA PHE A 266 0.66 -9.83 13.98
C PHE A 266 0.77 -11.24 13.38
N PRO A 267 1.83 -12.00 13.73
CA PRO A 267 1.97 -13.41 13.31
C PRO A 267 0.80 -14.24 13.81
N ARG A 268 0.38 -15.20 13.00
CA ARG A 268 -0.67 -16.18 13.32
C ARG A 268 -0.08 -17.44 13.87
#